data_7681f42c51589865b5e3866ba164025f
#
_entry.id   7681f42c51589865b5e3866ba164025f
#
_cell.length_a   1.000
_cell.length_b   1.000
_cell.length_c   1.000
_cell.angle_alpha   90.00
_cell.angle_beta   90.00
_cell.angle_gamma   90.00
#
_symmetry.space_group_name_H-M   'P 1'
#
loop_
_entity.id
_entity.type
_entity.pdbx_description
1 polymer ?
#
loop_
_entity_poly.entity_id
_entity_poly.type
_entity_poly.pdbx_seq_one_letter_code
_entity_poly.pdbx_strand_id
1 'polypeptide(L)'
;MISINIMGGLGNQLFQIMTAMAYSKKCENPLIIERKSYSPSCTYRNVYWNNFLNKLERYLINTTIDLPIYNEKSFEYNELPEISKDDNLKLCGYFQSYKYFDFYKKEILNEIDWNTMRNDIINKVHDINAGEMVSLHFRIGDFKNLENHPIMPLEYYINAIKHIKTIDSNIKILYFCEDDDKAFVINNYIIPLKNIFPSIIFTQTNVKLEDWEQMIMMSLCKHHIIANSTFSWWSAYLAEDNINKIICYPNIWFNAALINNNTTDLFPDHWIMCDTYQNKYLLENVYYINLEERVDRRIFVETELTKMKWKYERFNAIKNDRGILGCGLSHLAVIEMAKEKNLDYVVIVEDDIQFLQPEKYNKMFIDFTNYVQSNNLDYDVLLIATNILDKVNGIIPINNYIHQVKASYSAAGYIVKKHYYDKIIANYREGLKLLIENPTVTGKYEFDAYWINLQLVDKWLVIYPRTVNQRKSYSNIQNCITDYTKQMIDQ
;
A
#
# COMPACT_ATOMS: atom_id res chain seq x y z
N MET A 1 -26.06 6.72 28.51
CA MET A 1 -26.34 7.09 27.11
C MET A 1 -25.06 6.96 26.28
N ILE A 2 -25.20 6.66 24.99
CA ILE A 2 -24.10 6.56 24.05
C ILE A 2 -24.10 7.77 23.11
N SER A 3 -22.92 8.30 22.80
CA SER A 3 -22.72 9.33 21.78
C SER A 3 -21.51 9.01 20.90
N ILE A 4 -21.40 9.68 19.78
CA ILE A 4 -20.25 9.55 18.86
C ILE A 4 -19.85 10.89 18.29
N ASN A 5 -18.53 11.08 18.11
CA ASN A 5 -18.01 12.25 17.42
C ASN A 5 -17.95 11.97 15.91
N ILE A 6 -18.74 12.73 15.12
CA ILE A 6 -18.81 12.57 13.66
C ILE A 6 -17.70 13.35 12.97
N MET A 7 -16.92 12.69 12.10
CA MET A 7 -15.82 13.29 11.34
C MET A 7 -15.57 12.58 10.00
N GLY A 8 -14.96 13.28 9.05
CA GLY A 8 -14.61 12.74 7.73
C GLY A 8 -15.77 12.74 6.73
N GLY A 9 -15.59 12.10 5.58
CA GLY A 9 -16.60 11.96 4.52
C GLY A 9 -17.68 10.94 4.85
N LEU A 10 -18.66 10.76 3.93
CA LEU A 10 -19.83 9.89 4.10
C LEU A 10 -19.47 8.49 4.61
N GLY A 11 -18.50 7.82 3.98
CA GLY A 11 -18.13 6.46 4.40
C GLY A 11 -17.58 6.40 5.83
N ASN A 12 -16.82 7.40 6.26
CA ASN A 12 -16.32 7.49 7.64
C ASN A 12 -17.45 7.76 8.62
N GLN A 13 -18.37 8.68 8.27
CA GLN A 13 -19.53 8.97 9.10
C GLN A 13 -20.41 7.73 9.30
N LEU A 14 -20.57 6.90 8.26
CA LEU A 14 -21.31 5.64 8.36
C LEU A 14 -20.66 4.65 9.33
N PHE A 15 -19.34 4.46 9.28
CA PHE A 15 -18.64 3.61 10.25
C PHE A 15 -18.92 4.05 11.69
N GLN A 16 -18.82 5.35 11.94
CA GLN A 16 -19.05 5.94 13.24
C GLN A 16 -20.50 5.76 13.71
N ILE A 17 -21.47 6.10 12.87
CA ILE A 17 -22.90 6.03 13.19
C ILE A 17 -23.34 4.58 13.41
N MET A 18 -22.97 3.67 12.51
CA MET A 18 -23.32 2.24 12.63
C MET A 18 -22.73 1.62 13.89
N THR A 19 -21.47 1.98 14.23
CA THR A 19 -20.83 1.52 15.48
C THR A 19 -21.59 2.04 16.71
N ALA A 20 -21.92 3.33 16.74
CA ALA A 20 -22.65 3.91 17.88
C ALA A 20 -24.05 3.31 18.03
N MET A 21 -24.77 3.09 16.93
CA MET A 21 -26.07 2.45 16.92
C MET A 21 -25.99 1.00 17.44
N ALA A 22 -25.03 0.22 16.94
CA ALA A 22 -24.83 -1.16 17.37
C ALA A 22 -24.44 -1.25 18.86
N TYR A 23 -23.54 -0.37 19.30
CA TYR A 23 -23.09 -0.34 20.67
C TYR A 23 -24.21 0.12 21.64
N SER A 24 -25.01 1.11 21.24
CA SER A 24 -26.22 1.53 21.96
C SER A 24 -27.19 0.36 22.16
N LYS A 25 -27.42 -0.44 21.10
CA LYS A 25 -28.27 -1.64 21.17
C LYS A 25 -27.66 -2.72 22.07
N LYS A 26 -26.36 -2.98 21.93
CA LYS A 26 -25.64 -3.98 22.76
C LYS A 26 -25.73 -3.67 24.25
N CYS A 27 -25.59 -2.40 24.62
CA CYS A 27 -25.59 -1.95 26.02
C CYS A 27 -26.98 -1.56 26.55
N GLU A 28 -28.01 -1.59 25.70
CA GLU A 28 -29.37 -1.11 25.99
C GLU A 28 -29.41 0.37 26.48
N ASN A 29 -28.47 1.17 25.99
CA ASN A 29 -28.34 2.59 26.36
C ASN A 29 -28.85 3.51 25.26
N PRO A 30 -29.52 4.63 25.58
CA PRO A 30 -30.02 5.57 24.57
C PRO A 30 -28.86 6.13 23.71
N LEU A 31 -29.09 6.24 22.40
CA LEU A 31 -28.19 6.92 21.46
C LEU A 31 -28.54 8.40 21.35
N ILE A 32 -27.55 9.27 21.44
CA ILE A 32 -27.68 10.69 21.21
C ILE A 32 -26.48 11.16 20.36
N ILE A 33 -26.74 11.94 19.31
CA ILE A 33 -25.70 12.45 18.42
C ILE A 33 -25.81 13.98 18.35
N GLU A 34 -24.71 14.69 18.57
CA GLU A 34 -24.68 16.15 18.41
C GLU A 34 -24.86 16.52 16.93
N ARG A 35 -25.88 17.35 16.65
CA ARG A 35 -26.11 17.85 15.29
C ARG A 35 -24.99 18.82 14.92
N LYS A 36 -24.22 18.48 13.90
CA LYS A 36 -23.23 19.36 13.29
C LYS A 36 -23.70 19.76 11.89
N SER A 37 -23.37 20.96 11.47
CA SER A 37 -23.67 21.46 10.12
C SER A 37 -22.66 20.94 9.08
N TYR A 38 -21.50 20.55 9.52
CA TYR A 38 -20.44 19.94 8.70
C TYR A 38 -19.63 18.97 9.55
N SER A 39 -18.95 18.04 8.90
CA SER A 39 -18.05 17.10 9.55
C SER A 39 -16.62 17.68 9.60
N PRO A 40 -15.97 17.76 10.78
CA PRO A 40 -14.60 18.23 10.91
C PRO A 40 -13.63 17.34 10.11
N SER A 41 -12.82 17.94 9.27
CA SER A 41 -11.71 17.32 8.56
C SER A 41 -10.80 18.43 8.00
N CYS A 42 -9.65 18.08 7.38
CA CYS A 42 -8.80 19.05 6.68
C CYS A 42 -9.50 19.71 5.47
N THR A 43 -10.59 19.11 4.96
CA THR A 43 -11.45 19.69 3.92
C THR A 43 -12.90 19.71 4.41
N TYR A 44 -13.67 20.68 3.94
CA TYR A 44 -15.10 20.73 4.24
C TYR A 44 -15.79 19.44 3.79
N ARG A 45 -16.59 18.82 4.66
CA ARG A 45 -17.36 17.61 4.37
C ARG A 45 -18.80 17.78 4.79
N ASN A 46 -19.73 17.40 3.91
CA ASN A 46 -21.16 17.42 4.20
C ASN A 46 -21.51 16.44 5.32
N VAL A 47 -22.61 16.75 5.99
CA VAL A 47 -23.37 15.80 6.83
C VAL A 47 -24.70 15.50 6.16
N TYR A 48 -25.27 14.33 6.44
CA TYR A 48 -26.37 13.77 5.63
C TYR A 48 -27.71 13.70 6.40
N TRP A 49 -27.87 14.52 7.44
CA TRP A 49 -29.06 14.51 8.30
C TRP A 49 -30.36 14.94 7.58
N ASN A 50 -30.27 15.72 6.52
CA ASN A 50 -31.43 16.24 5.79
C ASN A 50 -31.82 15.37 4.58
N ASN A 51 -31.04 14.30 4.27
CA ASN A 51 -31.26 13.41 3.13
C ASN A 51 -31.05 11.95 3.54
N PHE A 52 -29.88 11.36 3.28
CA PHE A 52 -29.57 9.94 3.47
C PHE A 52 -29.83 9.44 4.90
N LEU A 53 -29.57 10.25 5.94
CA LEU A 53 -29.70 9.90 7.35
C LEU A 53 -30.89 10.57 8.04
N ASN A 54 -31.89 11.05 7.29
CA ASN A 54 -33.01 11.80 7.83
C ASN A 54 -33.85 11.04 8.86
N LYS A 55 -33.92 9.71 8.75
CA LYS A 55 -34.62 8.85 9.73
C LYS A 55 -33.94 8.79 11.10
N LEU A 56 -32.67 9.23 11.17
CA LEU A 56 -31.91 9.30 12.42
C LEU A 56 -32.10 10.63 13.15
N GLU A 57 -32.94 11.54 12.66
CA GLU A 57 -33.22 12.84 13.30
C GLU A 57 -33.64 12.71 14.77
N ARG A 58 -34.33 11.64 15.13
CA ARG A 58 -34.74 11.31 16.50
C ARG A 58 -33.57 11.15 17.49
N TYR A 59 -32.36 10.90 17.01
CA TYR A 59 -31.16 10.78 17.84
C TYR A 59 -30.37 12.08 17.93
N LEU A 60 -30.75 13.12 17.15
CA LEU A 60 -29.98 14.33 17.07
C LEU A 60 -30.40 15.35 18.16
N ILE A 61 -29.37 15.96 18.75
CA ILE A 61 -29.56 17.09 19.67
C ILE A 61 -28.77 18.31 19.18
N ASN A 62 -29.28 19.51 19.51
CA ASN A 62 -28.67 20.78 19.09
C ASN A 62 -27.71 21.36 20.14
N THR A 63 -27.53 20.66 21.27
CA THR A 63 -26.67 21.09 22.37
C THR A 63 -25.45 20.18 22.44
N THR A 64 -24.31 20.74 22.82
CA THR A 64 -23.11 19.97 23.15
C THR A 64 -23.32 19.28 24.48
N ILE A 65 -22.90 18.01 24.54
CA ILE A 65 -22.92 17.18 25.76
C ILE A 65 -21.50 16.85 26.19
N ASP A 66 -21.24 16.98 27.48
CA ASP A 66 -20.00 16.57 28.09
C ASP A 66 -20.15 15.16 28.67
N LEU A 67 -19.48 14.18 28.03
CA LEU A 67 -19.51 12.77 28.42
C LEU A 67 -18.09 12.23 28.52
N PRO A 68 -17.85 11.21 29.34
CA PRO A 68 -16.61 10.45 29.31
C PRO A 68 -16.29 9.98 27.90
N ILE A 69 -15.04 10.17 27.47
CA ILE A 69 -14.61 9.88 26.09
C ILE A 69 -13.85 8.55 26.05
N TYR A 70 -14.25 7.69 25.12
CA TYR A 70 -13.47 6.53 24.70
C TYR A 70 -12.84 6.84 23.35
N ASN A 71 -11.51 6.91 23.33
CA ASN A 71 -10.77 7.06 22.09
C ASN A 71 -10.47 5.68 21.48
N GLU A 72 -10.68 5.54 20.17
CA GLU A 72 -10.28 4.35 19.41
C GLU A 72 -8.78 4.08 19.61
N LYS A 73 -8.43 2.84 19.97
CA LYS A 73 -7.07 2.48 20.39
C LYS A 73 -6.13 2.22 19.22
N SER A 74 -6.66 1.63 18.16
CA SER A 74 -5.91 1.28 16.95
C SER A 74 -6.88 1.20 15.77
N PHE A 75 -6.35 1.05 14.56
CA PHE A 75 -7.16 0.87 13.36
C PHE A 75 -7.87 -0.49 13.30
N GLU A 76 -7.38 -1.48 14.03
CA GLU A 76 -7.98 -2.81 14.15
C GLU A 76 -9.22 -2.77 15.04
N TYR A 77 -10.07 -3.80 14.91
CA TYR A 77 -11.19 -4.00 15.84
C TYR A 77 -10.68 -4.16 17.27
N ASN A 78 -11.24 -3.38 18.18
CA ASN A 78 -11.04 -3.53 19.60
C ASN A 78 -12.40 -3.61 20.29
N GLU A 79 -12.57 -4.54 21.20
CA GLU A 79 -13.79 -4.57 21.98
C GLU A 79 -14.02 -3.24 22.68
N LEU A 80 -15.25 -2.71 22.52
CA LEU A 80 -15.67 -1.52 23.23
C LEU A 80 -15.89 -1.85 24.72
N PRO A 81 -15.71 -0.89 25.64
CA PRO A 81 -15.86 -1.12 27.06
C PRO A 81 -17.21 -1.72 27.41
N GLU A 82 -17.25 -2.62 28.37
CA GLU A 82 -18.50 -3.00 29.02
C GLU A 82 -18.97 -1.85 29.89
N ILE A 83 -20.20 -1.41 29.72
CA ILE A 83 -20.82 -0.35 30.51
C ILE A 83 -22.20 -0.79 30.98
N SER A 84 -22.62 -0.27 32.12
CA SER A 84 -23.98 -0.50 32.64
C SER A 84 -24.99 0.41 31.92
N LYS A 85 -26.28 0.07 32.08
CA LYS A 85 -27.39 0.77 31.45
C LYS A 85 -27.48 2.27 31.82
N ASP A 86 -26.97 2.64 32.99
CA ASP A 86 -26.98 4.03 33.48
C ASP A 86 -25.70 4.80 33.13
N ASP A 87 -24.68 4.14 32.56
CA ASP A 87 -23.42 4.77 32.20
C ASP A 87 -23.56 5.63 30.93
N ASN A 88 -22.65 6.61 30.84
CA ASN A 88 -22.57 7.52 29.71
C ASN A 88 -21.21 7.37 29.04
N LEU A 89 -21.17 7.34 27.70
CA LEU A 89 -19.93 7.24 26.96
C LEU A 89 -20.01 7.91 25.59
N LYS A 90 -19.00 8.71 25.24
CA LYS A 90 -18.82 9.28 23.91
C LYS A 90 -17.68 8.58 23.19
N LEU A 91 -17.98 7.97 22.05
CA LEU A 91 -17.01 7.33 21.19
C LEU A 91 -16.29 8.38 20.34
N CYS A 92 -14.96 8.28 20.22
CA CYS A 92 -14.12 9.16 19.43
C CYS A 92 -13.12 8.31 18.62
N GLY A 93 -13.30 8.25 17.31
CA GLY A 93 -12.53 7.45 16.38
C GLY A 93 -13.25 7.26 15.07
N TYR A 94 -12.65 6.52 14.14
CA TYR A 94 -13.26 6.16 12.86
C TYR A 94 -14.00 4.81 12.90
N PHE A 95 -13.55 3.88 13.76
CA PHE A 95 -14.14 2.55 13.96
C PHE A 95 -14.31 1.77 12.64
N GLN A 96 -13.29 1.78 11.80
CA GLN A 96 -13.34 1.22 10.45
C GLN A 96 -13.18 -0.31 10.46
N SER A 97 -14.13 -1.00 11.10
CA SER A 97 -14.28 -2.46 11.04
C SER A 97 -15.75 -2.84 11.04
N TYR A 98 -16.13 -3.76 10.15
CA TYR A 98 -17.50 -4.29 10.11
C TYR A 98 -17.88 -5.02 11.41
N LYS A 99 -16.90 -5.55 12.14
CA LYS A 99 -17.10 -6.30 13.42
C LYS A 99 -17.80 -5.49 14.51
N TYR A 100 -17.75 -4.15 14.45
CA TYR A 100 -18.45 -3.30 15.42
C TYR A 100 -19.97 -3.32 15.28
N PHE A 101 -20.51 -3.60 14.07
CA PHE A 101 -21.94 -3.42 13.79
C PHE A 101 -22.59 -4.54 12.98
N ASP A 102 -21.84 -5.51 12.47
CA ASP A 102 -22.35 -6.55 11.59
C ASP A 102 -23.53 -7.34 12.22
N PHE A 103 -23.45 -7.65 13.50
CA PHE A 103 -24.50 -8.34 14.23
C PHE A 103 -25.85 -7.59 14.21
N TYR A 104 -25.80 -6.24 14.26
CA TYR A 104 -27.01 -5.39 14.26
C TYR A 104 -27.32 -4.78 12.88
N LYS A 105 -26.58 -5.17 11.83
CA LYS A 105 -26.70 -4.61 10.47
C LYS A 105 -28.15 -4.53 10.00
N LYS A 106 -28.89 -5.64 10.05
CA LYS A 106 -30.26 -5.71 9.57
C LYS A 106 -31.20 -4.75 10.32
N GLU A 107 -31.07 -4.65 11.61
CA GLU A 107 -31.91 -3.76 12.43
C GLU A 107 -31.59 -2.29 12.11
N ILE A 108 -30.31 -1.93 12.01
CA ILE A 108 -29.88 -0.57 11.70
C ILE A 108 -30.32 -0.16 10.30
N LEU A 109 -30.22 -1.05 9.31
CA LEU A 109 -30.69 -0.78 7.96
C LEU A 109 -32.21 -0.53 7.91
N ASN A 110 -32.99 -1.23 8.72
CA ASN A 110 -34.43 -0.94 8.85
C ASN A 110 -34.67 0.44 9.48
N GLU A 111 -33.86 0.85 10.46
CA GLU A 111 -33.98 2.15 11.11
C GLU A 111 -33.67 3.34 10.20
N ILE A 112 -32.81 3.18 9.23
CA ILE A 112 -32.49 4.22 8.23
C ILE A 112 -33.41 4.14 6.99
N ASP A 113 -34.34 3.18 6.96
CA ASP A 113 -35.28 2.95 5.85
C ASP A 113 -34.59 2.62 4.52
N TRP A 114 -33.53 1.78 4.62
CA TRP A 114 -32.66 1.43 3.50
C TRP A 114 -33.39 0.92 2.27
N ASN A 115 -34.41 0.10 2.44
CA ASN A 115 -35.14 -0.51 1.32
C ASN A 115 -35.92 0.54 0.50
N THR A 116 -36.52 1.53 1.14
CA THR A 116 -37.21 2.63 0.43
C THR A 116 -36.21 3.42 -0.39
N MET A 117 -35.06 3.82 0.20
CA MET A 117 -34.02 4.54 -0.54
C MET A 117 -33.49 3.76 -1.75
N ARG A 118 -33.30 2.44 -1.62
CA ARG A 118 -32.90 1.60 -2.76
C ARG A 118 -33.95 1.63 -3.88
N ASN A 119 -35.23 1.47 -3.54
CA ASN A 119 -36.31 1.49 -4.51
C ASN A 119 -36.41 2.86 -5.21
N ASP A 120 -36.21 3.95 -4.49
CA ASP A 120 -36.19 5.28 -5.06
C ASP A 120 -35.08 5.44 -6.10
N ILE A 121 -33.87 4.91 -5.82
CA ILE A 121 -32.76 4.92 -6.77
C ILE A 121 -33.04 4.01 -7.98
N ILE A 122 -33.61 2.82 -7.79
CA ILE A 122 -34.02 1.94 -8.89
C ILE A 122 -35.00 2.68 -9.82
N ASN A 123 -36.00 3.37 -9.26
CA ASN A 123 -36.96 4.13 -10.02
C ASN A 123 -36.35 5.35 -10.73
N LYS A 124 -35.37 6.01 -10.09
CA LYS A 124 -34.66 7.18 -10.62
C LYS A 124 -33.75 6.83 -11.81
N VAL A 125 -33.16 5.62 -11.80
CA VAL A 125 -32.16 5.15 -12.78
C VAL A 125 -32.70 3.91 -13.51
N HIS A 126 -33.93 3.98 -14.01
CA HIS A 126 -34.67 2.89 -14.63
C HIS A 126 -34.10 2.39 -15.96
N ASP A 127 -33.21 3.14 -16.61
CA ASP A 127 -32.54 2.83 -17.86
C ASP A 127 -31.30 1.93 -17.70
N ILE A 128 -30.89 1.68 -16.45
CA ILE A 128 -29.71 0.84 -16.14
C ILE A 128 -30.10 -0.34 -15.25
N ASN A 129 -29.91 -1.55 -15.75
CA ASN A 129 -30.04 -2.77 -14.96
C ASN A 129 -28.75 -3.01 -14.15
N ALA A 130 -28.58 -2.29 -13.04
CA ALA A 130 -27.40 -2.41 -12.18
C ALA A 130 -27.20 -3.86 -11.64
N GLY A 131 -28.28 -4.60 -11.42
CA GLY A 131 -28.23 -6.00 -10.93
C GLY A 131 -27.53 -6.98 -11.87
N GLU A 132 -27.26 -6.62 -13.12
CA GLU A 132 -26.47 -7.40 -14.06
C GLU A 132 -25.05 -6.84 -14.26
N MET A 133 -24.64 -5.82 -13.51
CA MET A 133 -23.40 -5.10 -13.74
C MET A 133 -22.42 -5.24 -12.58
N VAL A 134 -21.16 -5.00 -12.87
CA VAL A 134 -20.09 -4.83 -11.88
C VAL A 134 -19.93 -3.34 -11.58
N SER A 135 -20.03 -2.93 -10.33
CA SER A 135 -19.64 -1.57 -9.95
C SER A 135 -18.11 -1.46 -9.90
N LEU A 136 -17.57 -0.41 -10.48
CA LEU A 136 -16.14 -0.12 -10.49
C LEU A 136 -15.91 1.33 -10.06
N HIS A 137 -15.26 1.54 -8.93
CA HIS A 137 -15.06 2.86 -8.36
C HIS A 137 -13.62 3.33 -8.52
N PHE A 138 -13.47 4.58 -8.97
CA PHE A 138 -12.19 5.28 -9.04
C PHE A 138 -12.17 6.39 -7.99
N ARG A 139 -11.27 6.31 -7.03
CA ARG A 139 -11.01 7.37 -6.05
C ARG A 139 -9.75 8.11 -6.46
N ILE A 140 -9.92 9.28 -7.05
CA ILE A 140 -8.84 10.13 -7.59
C ILE A 140 -8.79 11.44 -6.81
N GLY A 141 -9.71 12.35 -7.03
CA GLY A 141 -9.98 13.62 -6.36
C GLY A 141 -8.89 14.16 -5.45
N ASP A 142 -9.20 14.25 -4.18
CA ASP A 142 -8.28 14.68 -3.12
C ASP A 142 -7.07 13.75 -2.92
N PHE A 143 -7.13 12.47 -3.34
CA PHE A 143 -6.01 11.52 -3.22
C PHE A 143 -4.78 11.94 -4.02
N LYS A 144 -4.93 12.78 -5.06
CA LYS A 144 -3.80 13.39 -5.79
C LYS A 144 -2.85 14.17 -4.87
N ASN A 145 -3.38 14.71 -3.78
CA ASN A 145 -2.68 15.61 -2.86
C ASN A 145 -2.50 14.99 -1.46
N LEU A 146 -2.89 13.74 -1.25
CA LEU A 146 -2.79 13.06 0.03
C LEU A 146 -1.67 12.01 0.00
N GLU A 147 -0.56 12.30 0.67
CA GLU A 147 0.59 11.39 0.74
C GLU A 147 0.25 10.01 1.33
N ASN A 148 -0.81 9.93 2.16
CA ASN A 148 -1.17 8.71 2.89
C ASN A 148 -2.12 7.77 2.13
N HIS A 149 -2.69 8.22 1.01
CA HIS A 149 -3.69 7.47 0.25
C HIS A 149 -3.24 7.30 -1.21
N PRO A 150 -2.82 6.09 -1.63
CA PRO A 150 -2.41 5.87 -3.00
C PRO A 150 -3.61 5.88 -3.94
N ILE A 151 -3.44 6.45 -5.14
CA ILE A 151 -4.36 6.22 -6.24
C ILE A 151 -4.14 4.80 -6.74
N MET A 152 -5.21 4.03 -6.92
CA MET A 152 -5.12 2.64 -7.37
C MET A 152 -4.60 2.57 -8.81
N PRO A 153 -3.54 1.78 -9.06
CA PRO A 153 -2.97 1.63 -10.40
C PRO A 153 -3.92 0.82 -11.31
N LEU A 154 -3.72 0.95 -12.62
CA LEU A 154 -4.51 0.25 -13.64
C LEU A 154 -4.49 -1.27 -13.45
N GLU A 155 -3.37 -1.82 -13.02
CA GLU A 155 -3.15 -3.25 -12.77
C GLU A 155 -4.12 -3.83 -11.74
N TYR A 156 -4.45 -3.09 -10.70
CA TYR A 156 -5.46 -3.49 -9.73
C TYR A 156 -6.81 -3.79 -10.41
N TYR A 157 -7.26 -2.86 -11.23
CA TYR A 157 -8.53 -3.00 -11.95
C TYR A 157 -8.50 -4.15 -12.97
N ILE A 158 -7.36 -4.35 -13.64
CA ILE A 158 -7.14 -5.49 -14.54
C ILE A 158 -7.24 -6.81 -13.77
N ASN A 159 -6.59 -6.93 -12.62
CA ASN A 159 -6.57 -8.15 -11.82
C ASN A 159 -7.96 -8.45 -11.24
N ALA A 160 -8.66 -7.44 -10.73
CA ALA A 160 -10.04 -7.58 -10.23
C ALA A 160 -11.02 -8.00 -11.34
N ILE A 161 -10.96 -7.38 -12.52
CA ILE A 161 -11.78 -7.75 -13.68
C ILE A 161 -11.47 -9.19 -14.12
N LYS A 162 -10.21 -9.58 -14.21
CA LYS A 162 -9.80 -10.95 -14.54
C LYS A 162 -10.38 -11.94 -13.54
N HIS A 163 -10.31 -11.65 -12.24
CA HIS A 163 -10.85 -12.52 -11.20
C HIS A 163 -12.37 -12.70 -11.35
N ILE A 164 -13.14 -11.62 -11.50
CA ILE A 164 -14.60 -11.72 -11.70
C ILE A 164 -14.91 -12.54 -12.95
N LYS A 165 -14.16 -12.35 -14.04
CA LYS A 165 -14.35 -13.10 -15.31
C LYS A 165 -14.11 -14.60 -15.19
N THR A 166 -13.42 -15.09 -14.19
CA THR A 166 -13.29 -16.55 -13.95
C THR A 166 -14.59 -17.18 -13.50
N ILE A 167 -15.52 -16.38 -12.95
CA ILE A 167 -16.78 -16.84 -12.38
C ILE A 167 -17.97 -16.36 -13.23
N ASP A 168 -17.92 -15.13 -13.72
CA ASP A 168 -18.91 -14.53 -14.61
C ASP A 168 -18.23 -14.02 -15.89
N SER A 169 -18.38 -14.77 -16.99
CA SER A 169 -17.70 -14.45 -18.26
C SER A 169 -18.28 -13.24 -18.98
N ASN A 170 -19.58 -12.91 -18.76
CA ASN A 170 -20.33 -11.89 -19.50
C ASN A 170 -20.66 -10.67 -18.63
N ILE A 171 -19.61 -10.02 -18.12
CA ILE A 171 -19.79 -8.84 -17.28
C ILE A 171 -19.93 -7.55 -18.10
N LYS A 172 -20.75 -6.64 -17.57
CA LYS A 172 -20.81 -5.23 -17.96
C LYS A 172 -20.35 -4.41 -16.77
N ILE A 173 -19.66 -3.31 -16.98
CA ILE A 173 -19.11 -2.48 -15.91
C ILE A 173 -19.80 -1.14 -15.88
N LEU A 174 -20.35 -0.80 -14.71
CA LEU A 174 -20.85 0.51 -14.36
C LEU A 174 -19.77 1.19 -13.50
N TYR A 175 -19.08 2.20 -14.05
CA TYR A 175 -17.99 2.84 -13.35
C TYR A 175 -18.36 4.21 -12.77
N PHE A 176 -17.72 4.57 -11.65
CA PHE A 176 -18.00 5.74 -10.84
C PHE A 176 -16.70 6.49 -10.54
N CYS A 177 -16.74 7.80 -10.68
CA CYS A 177 -15.69 8.73 -10.29
C CYS A 177 -16.30 10.13 -10.06
N GLU A 178 -15.57 11.03 -9.43
CA GLU A 178 -15.97 12.43 -9.33
C GLU A 178 -16.03 13.08 -10.73
N ASP A 179 -16.91 14.06 -10.91
CA ASP A 179 -17.12 14.70 -12.22
C ASP A 179 -15.85 15.36 -12.76
N ASP A 180 -15.08 16.00 -11.89
CA ASP A 180 -13.82 16.67 -12.22
C ASP A 180 -12.72 15.68 -12.66
N ASP A 181 -12.84 14.40 -12.29
CA ASP A 181 -11.88 13.36 -12.63
C ASP A 181 -12.24 12.57 -13.89
N LYS A 182 -13.40 12.78 -14.49
CA LYS A 182 -13.90 12.00 -15.65
C LYS A 182 -12.89 11.90 -16.78
N ALA A 183 -12.31 13.02 -17.21
CA ALA A 183 -11.33 13.01 -18.28
C ALA A 183 -10.07 12.20 -17.95
N PHE A 184 -9.58 12.34 -16.72
CA PHE A 184 -8.44 11.58 -16.22
C PHE A 184 -8.75 10.08 -16.18
N VAL A 185 -9.90 9.69 -15.65
CA VAL A 185 -10.34 8.29 -15.54
C VAL A 185 -10.53 7.67 -16.92
N ILE A 186 -11.15 8.38 -17.86
CA ILE A 186 -11.34 7.88 -19.23
C ILE A 186 -9.98 7.59 -19.89
N ASN A 187 -9.04 8.53 -19.83
CA ASN A 187 -7.78 8.42 -20.55
C ASN A 187 -6.82 7.39 -19.89
N ASN A 188 -6.75 7.35 -18.56
CA ASN A 188 -5.75 6.53 -17.86
C ASN A 188 -6.26 5.15 -17.47
N TYR A 189 -7.59 4.93 -17.46
CA TYR A 189 -8.16 3.64 -17.03
C TYR A 189 -9.14 3.07 -18.07
N ILE A 190 -10.18 3.81 -18.47
CA ILE A 190 -11.25 3.23 -19.30
C ILE A 190 -10.77 2.86 -20.68
N ILE A 191 -10.01 3.73 -21.37
CA ILE A 191 -9.44 3.43 -22.69
C ILE A 191 -8.48 2.23 -22.61
N PRO A 192 -7.50 2.18 -21.69
CA PRO A 192 -6.65 0.99 -21.53
C PRO A 192 -7.44 -0.29 -21.18
N LEU A 193 -8.44 -0.21 -20.30
CA LEU A 193 -9.27 -1.37 -19.94
C LEU A 193 -10.08 -1.87 -21.13
N LYS A 194 -10.65 -1.00 -21.96
CA LYS A 194 -11.34 -1.38 -23.20
C LYS A 194 -10.41 -2.07 -24.20
N ASN A 195 -9.16 -1.63 -24.28
CA ASN A 195 -8.16 -2.28 -25.14
C ASN A 195 -7.80 -3.69 -24.67
N ILE A 196 -7.71 -3.90 -23.34
CA ILE A 196 -7.38 -5.19 -22.73
C ILE A 196 -8.62 -6.13 -22.74
N PHE A 197 -9.79 -5.57 -22.54
CA PHE A 197 -11.06 -6.31 -22.45
C PHE A 197 -12.08 -5.81 -23.50
N PRO A 198 -11.86 -6.02 -24.79
CA PRO A 198 -12.68 -5.42 -25.85
C PRO A 198 -14.15 -5.91 -25.85
N SER A 199 -14.43 -7.05 -25.21
CA SER A 199 -15.79 -7.58 -25.07
C SER A 199 -16.59 -6.97 -23.91
N ILE A 200 -15.96 -6.19 -23.01
CA ILE A 200 -16.62 -5.60 -21.85
C ILE A 200 -17.18 -4.22 -22.20
N ILE A 201 -18.44 -4.00 -21.89
CA ILE A 201 -19.07 -2.69 -21.98
C ILE A 201 -18.80 -1.92 -20.69
N PHE A 202 -18.19 -0.75 -20.81
CA PHE A 202 -17.98 0.21 -19.71
C PHE A 202 -18.93 1.39 -19.91
N THR A 203 -19.76 1.65 -18.91
CA THR A 203 -20.76 2.74 -18.95
C THR A 203 -20.80 3.51 -17.65
N GLN A 204 -21.40 4.70 -17.69
CA GLN A 204 -21.82 5.50 -16.53
C GLN A 204 -23.32 5.79 -16.66
N THR A 205 -23.95 6.17 -15.55
CA THR A 205 -25.31 6.71 -15.61
C THR A 205 -25.31 8.11 -16.23
N ASN A 206 -26.35 8.41 -17.01
CA ASN A 206 -26.63 9.74 -17.52
C ASN A 206 -27.47 10.58 -16.52
N VAL A 207 -27.97 9.95 -15.46
CA VAL A 207 -28.73 10.62 -14.41
C VAL A 207 -27.76 11.26 -13.44
N LYS A 208 -27.98 12.54 -13.13
CA LYS A 208 -27.21 13.23 -12.09
C LYS A 208 -27.64 12.70 -10.71
N LEU A 209 -26.70 12.08 -10.02
CA LEU A 209 -26.87 11.54 -8.68
C LEU A 209 -25.99 12.29 -7.69
N GLU A 210 -26.52 12.52 -6.49
CA GLU A 210 -25.72 12.95 -5.36
C GLU A 210 -24.76 11.83 -4.90
N ASP A 211 -23.76 12.15 -4.10
CA ASP A 211 -22.76 11.16 -3.65
C ASP A 211 -23.40 9.96 -2.93
N TRP A 212 -24.30 10.20 -1.98
CA TRP A 212 -25.02 9.13 -1.28
C TRP A 212 -25.92 8.29 -2.21
N GLU A 213 -26.55 8.92 -3.23
CA GLU A 213 -27.33 8.22 -4.25
C GLU A 213 -26.42 7.33 -5.13
N GLN A 214 -25.22 7.82 -5.48
CA GLN A 214 -24.23 6.99 -6.19
C GLN A 214 -23.79 5.77 -5.36
N MET A 215 -23.60 5.94 -4.04
CA MET A 215 -23.27 4.83 -3.14
C MET A 215 -24.39 3.77 -3.14
N ILE A 216 -25.66 4.20 -3.09
CA ILE A 216 -26.80 3.29 -3.19
C ILE A 216 -26.83 2.61 -4.56
N MET A 217 -26.64 3.36 -5.65
CA MET A 217 -26.61 2.79 -7.00
C MET A 217 -25.51 1.74 -7.17
N MET A 218 -24.33 2.00 -6.64
CA MET A 218 -23.26 1.00 -6.61
C MET A 218 -23.69 -0.26 -5.85
N SER A 219 -24.40 -0.13 -4.73
CA SER A 219 -24.85 -1.28 -3.92
C SER A 219 -25.86 -2.18 -4.64
N LEU A 220 -26.51 -1.67 -5.68
CA LEU A 220 -27.45 -2.45 -6.52
C LEU A 220 -26.73 -3.38 -7.50
N CYS A 221 -25.41 -3.21 -7.70
CA CYS A 221 -24.67 -3.99 -8.67
C CYS A 221 -24.45 -5.45 -8.21
N LYS A 222 -24.31 -6.34 -9.21
CA LYS A 222 -24.09 -7.77 -8.98
C LYS A 222 -22.75 -8.07 -8.29
N HIS A 223 -21.69 -7.44 -8.76
CA HIS A 223 -20.32 -7.57 -8.24
C HIS A 223 -19.71 -6.19 -8.01
N HIS A 224 -18.61 -6.13 -7.24
CA HIS A 224 -17.99 -4.87 -6.87
C HIS A 224 -16.48 -4.93 -7.03
N ILE A 225 -15.90 -3.86 -7.62
CA ILE A 225 -14.48 -3.55 -7.60
C ILE A 225 -14.33 -2.21 -6.89
N ILE A 226 -13.94 -2.26 -5.61
CA ILE A 226 -13.85 -1.06 -4.77
C ILE A 226 -12.45 -0.44 -4.87
N ALA A 227 -12.38 0.89 -4.77
CA ALA A 227 -11.11 1.57 -4.50
C ALA A 227 -10.75 1.47 -3.00
N ASN A 228 -9.57 1.96 -2.62
CA ASN A 228 -9.17 2.13 -1.22
C ASN A 228 -9.92 3.31 -0.56
N SER A 229 -11.24 3.23 -0.56
CA SER A 229 -12.16 4.28 -0.13
C SER A 229 -13.30 3.71 0.70
N THR A 230 -13.52 4.27 1.88
CA THR A 230 -14.67 3.92 2.74
C THR A 230 -16.01 4.13 2.03
N PHE A 231 -16.08 5.03 1.08
CA PHE A 231 -17.28 5.27 0.25
C PHE A 231 -17.66 4.01 -0.57
N SER A 232 -16.74 3.47 -1.37
CA SER A 232 -16.99 2.25 -2.14
C SER A 232 -17.00 0.98 -1.28
N TRP A 233 -16.34 0.99 -0.13
CA TRP A 233 -16.47 -0.06 0.85
C TRP A 233 -17.91 -0.21 1.32
N TRP A 234 -18.56 0.91 1.69
CA TRP A 234 -19.95 0.91 2.11
C TRP A 234 -20.90 0.48 1.00
N SER A 235 -20.67 0.90 -0.24
CA SER A 235 -21.50 0.44 -1.34
C SER A 235 -21.49 -1.08 -1.50
N ALA A 236 -20.34 -1.72 -1.35
CA ALA A 236 -20.20 -3.16 -1.41
C ALA A 236 -20.78 -3.87 -0.17
N TYR A 237 -20.56 -3.32 1.02
CA TYR A 237 -21.06 -3.87 2.27
C TYR A 237 -22.59 -3.80 2.40
N LEU A 238 -23.20 -2.73 1.90
CA LEU A 238 -24.67 -2.53 1.89
C LEU A 238 -25.39 -3.26 0.75
N ALA A 239 -24.66 -3.84 -0.17
CA ALA A 239 -25.25 -4.64 -1.23
C ALA A 239 -25.95 -5.90 -0.66
N GLU A 240 -27.01 -6.35 -1.33
CA GLU A 240 -27.73 -7.54 -0.89
C GLU A 240 -26.83 -8.77 -0.82
N ASP A 241 -27.03 -9.59 0.20
CA ASP A 241 -26.33 -10.84 0.37
C ASP A 241 -26.78 -11.83 -0.74
N ASN A 242 -25.87 -12.07 -1.67
CA ASN A 242 -26.04 -13.06 -2.74
C ASN A 242 -24.83 -13.98 -2.72
N ILE A 243 -25.05 -15.28 -2.66
CA ILE A 243 -24.00 -16.31 -2.55
C ILE A 243 -22.97 -16.25 -3.71
N ASN A 244 -23.36 -15.68 -4.84
CA ASN A 244 -22.50 -15.54 -6.02
C ASN A 244 -21.88 -14.14 -6.16
N LYS A 245 -22.05 -13.27 -5.18
CA LYS A 245 -21.51 -11.92 -5.23
C LYS A 245 -19.99 -11.96 -5.00
N ILE A 246 -19.25 -11.27 -5.87
CA ILE A 246 -17.81 -11.09 -5.75
C ILE A 246 -17.55 -9.63 -5.43
N ILE A 247 -16.76 -9.40 -4.38
CA ILE A 247 -16.32 -8.08 -3.98
C ILE A 247 -14.79 -8.10 -3.98
N CYS A 248 -14.19 -7.35 -4.90
CA CYS A 248 -12.74 -7.20 -5.01
C CYS A 248 -12.28 -5.91 -4.32
N TYR A 249 -11.24 -6.01 -3.49
CA TYR A 249 -10.61 -4.88 -2.83
C TYR A 249 -9.08 -4.88 -3.04
N PRO A 250 -8.41 -3.71 -3.01
CA PRO A 250 -6.98 -3.65 -3.27
C PRO A 250 -6.16 -4.12 -2.06
N ASN A 251 -5.06 -4.81 -2.32
CA ASN A 251 -4.11 -5.24 -1.27
C ASN A 251 -3.35 -4.07 -0.61
N ILE A 252 -3.47 -2.86 -1.14
CA ILE A 252 -2.91 -1.63 -0.57
C ILE A 252 -4.06 -0.67 -0.25
N TRP A 253 -4.24 -0.36 1.05
CA TRP A 253 -5.24 0.62 1.50
C TRP A 253 -4.62 1.98 1.81
N PHE A 254 -3.44 1.98 2.40
CA PHE A 254 -2.67 3.16 2.78
C PHE A 254 -1.26 3.10 2.21
N ASN A 255 -0.62 4.26 2.01
CA ASN A 255 0.80 4.39 1.71
C ASN A 255 1.68 4.07 2.94
N ALA A 256 2.99 4.02 2.73
CA ALA A 256 3.98 3.63 3.73
C ALA A 256 3.91 4.41 5.06
N ALA A 257 3.51 5.68 5.04
CA ALA A 257 3.38 6.51 6.24
C ALA A 257 2.31 6.00 7.24
N LEU A 258 1.27 5.30 6.75
CA LEU A 258 0.22 4.69 7.56
C LEU A 258 0.27 3.14 7.52
N ILE A 259 1.40 2.56 7.16
CA ILE A 259 1.56 1.11 7.01
C ILE A 259 1.32 0.33 8.32
N ASN A 260 1.47 1.01 9.45
CA ASN A 260 1.21 0.41 10.77
C ASN A 260 -0.29 0.27 11.07
N ASN A 261 -1.17 0.86 10.26
CA ASN A 261 -2.60 0.64 10.35
C ASN A 261 -2.93 -0.75 9.79
N ASN A 262 -3.14 -1.71 10.68
CA ASN A 262 -3.56 -3.04 10.30
C ASN A 262 -5.00 -3.01 9.76
N THR A 263 -5.18 -3.36 8.48
CA THR A 263 -6.47 -3.34 7.80
C THR A 263 -7.18 -4.70 7.77
N THR A 264 -6.68 -5.69 8.48
CA THR A 264 -7.22 -7.06 8.47
C THR A 264 -8.70 -7.10 8.86
N ASP A 265 -9.10 -6.30 9.85
CA ASP A 265 -10.48 -6.24 10.34
C ASP A 265 -11.39 -5.29 9.54
N LEU A 266 -10.88 -4.63 8.52
CA LEU A 266 -11.67 -3.75 7.65
C LEU A 266 -12.54 -4.56 6.69
N PHE A 267 -12.03 -5.69 6.19
CA PHE A 267 -12.69 -6.45 5.13
C PHE A 267 -13.33 -7.73 5.66
N PRO A 268 -14.62 -8.00 5.33
CA PRO A 268 -15.21 -9.32 5.56
C PRO A 268 -14.40 -10.44 4.88
N ASP A 269 -14.28 -11.59 5.53
CA ASP A 269 -13.42 -12.71 5.11
C ASP A 269 -13.73 -13.26 3.70
N HIS A 270 -14.96 -13.10 3.25
CA HIS A 270 -15.41 -13.56 1.92
C HIS A 270 -15.09 -12.56 0.79
N TRP A 271 -14.57 -11.38 1.08
CA TRP A 271 -14.12 -10.43 0.06
C TRP A 271 -12.78 -10.87 -0.53
N ILE A 272 -12.54 -10.55 -1.78
CA ILE A 272 -11.37 -10.98 -2.53
C ILE A 272 -10.33 -9.88 -2.62
N MET A 273 -9.19 -10.12 -2.02
CA MET A 273 -8.03 -9.23 -2.16
C MET A 273 -7.43 -9.37 -3.56
N CYS A 274 -7.28 -8.26 -4.26
CA CYS A 274 -6.65 -8.21 -5.57
C CYS A 274 -5.35 -7.41 -5.51
N ASP A 275 -4.31 -7.95 -6.14
CA ASP A 275 -3.02 -7.29 -6.21
C ASP A 275 -3.09 -6.00 -7.04
N THR A 276 -2.39 -4.98 -6.58
CA THR A 276 -2.26 -3.68 -7.28
C THR A 276 -1.18 -3.71 -8.37
N TYR A 277 -0.55 -4.84 -8.61
CA TYR A 277 0.46 -5.07 -9.65
C TYR A 277 0.20 -6.39 -10.38
N GLN A 278 0.78 -6.53 -11.55
CA GLN A 278 0.73 -7.80 -12.28
C GLN A 278 1.36 -8.90 -11.40
N ASN A 279 0.85 -10.13 -11.52
CA ASN A 279 1.44 -11.36 -10.93
C ASN A 279 2.78 -11.70 -11.63
N LYS A 280 3.62 -10.72 -11.80
CA LYS A 280 4.99 -10.78 -12.26
C LYS A 280 5.89 -10.72 -11.03
N TYR A 281 7.01 -11.36 -11.06
CA TYR A 281 8.00 -11.16 -10.03
C TYR A 281 8.18 -9.66 -9.77
N LEU A 282 8.21 -9.25 -8.51
CA LEU A 282 8.31 -7.84 -8.13
C LEU A 282 9.58 -7.20 -8.68
N LEU A 283 10.67 -7.98 -8.72
CA LEU A 283 11.92 -7.66 -9.41
C LEU A 283 12.38 -8.86 -10.22
N GLU A 284 12.87 -8.59 -11.42
CA GLU A 284 13.61 -9.51 -12.28
C GLU A 284 15.07 -9.06 -12.34
N ASN A 285 15.94 -9.84 -12.99
CA ASN A 285 17.38 -9.56 -13.09
C ASN A 285 18.06 -9.45 -11.71
N VAL A 286 17.62 -10.27 -10.75
CA VAL A 286 18.20 -10.35 -9.41
C VAL A 286 19.27 -11.42 -9.40
N TYR A 287 20.51 -11.01 -9.11
CA TYR A 287 21.64 -11.91 -8.98
C TYR A 287 22.14 -11.94 -7.54
N TYR A 288 22.11 -13.11 -6.91
CA TYR A 288 22.73 -13.25 -5.60
C TYR A 288 24.13 -13.87 -5.74
N ILE A 289 25.10 -13.22 -5.10
CA ILE A 289 26.51 -13.62 -5.13
C ILE A 289 26.74 -14.62 -3.99
N ASN A 290 27.22 -15.83 -4.32
CA ASN A 290 27.43 -16.88 -3.34
C ASN A 290 28.59 -17.80 -3.75
N LEU A 291 29.50 -18.09 -2.82
CA LEU A 291 30.55 -19.08 -2.99
C LEU A 291 29.94 -20.48 -3.05
N GLU A 292 30.46 -21.35 -3.94
CA GLU A 292 29.91 -22.67 -4.19
C GLU A 292 29.87 -23.54 -2.92
N GLU A 293 30.89 -23.45 -2.10
CA GLU A 293 31.02 -24.18 -0.84
C GLU A 293 30.09 -23.66 0.28
N ARG A 294 29.50 -22.44 0.15
CA ARG A 294 28.61 -21.86 1.15
C ARG A 294 27.14 -22.22 0.89
N VAL A 295 26.87 -23.54 0.90
CA VAL A 295 25.51 -24.07 0.73
C VAL A 295 24.54 -23.56 1.83
N ASP A 296 25.04 -23.38 3.05
CA ASP A 296 24.28 -22.82 4.18
C ASP A 296 23.73 -21.42 3.87
N ARG A 297 24.56 -20.55 3.29
CA ARG A 297 24.17 -19.20 2.90
C ARG A 297 23.28 -19.19 1.65
N ARG A 298 23.55 -20.12 0.73
CA ARG A 298 22.70 -20.30 -0.46
C ARG A 298 21.26 -20.59 -0.08
N ILE A 299 21.01 -21.59 0.75
CA ILE A 299 19.65 -21.97 1.20
C ILE A 299 18.98 -20.76 1.89
N PHE A 300 19.75 -20.03 2.70
CA PHE A 300 19.23 -18.86 3.40
C PHE A 300 18.78 -17.76 2.43
N VAL A 301 19.65 -17.30 1.51
CA VAL A 301 19.33 -16.21 0.59
C VAL A 301 18.19 -16.58 -0.36
N GLU A 302 18.16 -17.82 -0.87
CA GLU A 302 17.06 -18.30 -1.72
C GLU A 302 15.72 -18.28 -0.97
N THR A 303 15.74 -18.59 0.34
CA THR A 303 14.55 -18.47 1.20
C THR A 303 14.10 -17.00 1.32
N GLU A 304 15.03 -16.06 1.56
CA GLU A 304 14.71 -14.64 1.67
C GLU A 304 14.16 -14.08 0.35
N LEU A 305 14.81 -14.38 -0.78
CA LEU A 305 14.37 -13.88 -2.10
C LEU A 305 13.03 -14.49 -2.53
N THR A 306 12.73 -15.72 -2.12
CA THR A 306 11.42 -16.35 -2.34
C THR A 306 10.32 -15.62 -1.58
N LYS A 307 10.54 -15.23 -0.30
CA LYS A 307 9.59 -14.41 0.47
C LYS A 307 9.32 -13.07 -0.21
N MET A 308 10.33 -12.51 -0.89
CA MET A 308 10.22 -11.26 -1.63
C MET A 308 9.47 -11.39 -2.95
N LYS A 309 9.18 -12.60 -3.42
CA LYS A 309 8.63 -12.86 -4.76
C LYS A 309 9.51 -12.26 -5.87
N TRP A 310 10.82 -12.32 -5.71
CA TRP A 310 11.78 -11.86 -6.71
C TRP A 310 12.21 -13.01 -7.61
N LYS A 311 12.40 -12.75 -8.90
CA LYS A 311 12.97 -13.72 -9.83
C LYS A 311 14.49 -13.62 -9.80
N TYR A 312 15.15 -14.61 -9.25
CA TYR A 312 16.57 -14.55 -8.95
C TYR A 312 17.36 -15.66 -9.66
N GLU A 313 18.64 -15.38 -9.88
CA GLU A 313 19.65 -16.31 -10.37
C GLU A 313 20.88 -16.27 -9.46
N ARG A 314 21.53 -17.41 -9.29
CA ARG A 314 22.78 -17.47 -8.56
C ARG A 314 23.93 -17.00 -9.45
N PHE A 315 24.74 -16.09 -8.94
CA PHE A 315 26.07 -15.78 -9.50
C PHE A 315 27.13 -16.48 -8.67
N ASN A 316 27.97 -17.32 -9.32
CA ASN A 316 29.04 -18.02 -8.62
C ASN A 316 30.15 -17.01 -8.25
N ALA A 317 30.35 -16.78 -6.96
CA ALA A 317 31.29 -15.79 -6.47
C ALA A 317 32.72 -16.11 -6.90
N ILE A 318 33.50 -15.09 -7.22
CA ILE A 318 34.92 -15.22 -7.58
C ILE A 318 35.69 -15.43 -6.29
N LYS A 319 36.23 -16.65 -6.13
CA LYS A 319 37.06 -16.99 -4.98
C LYS A 319 38.44 -16.35 -5.09
N ASN A 320 38.90 -15.72 -4.01
CA ASN A 320 40.23 -15.12 -3.92
C ASN A 320 40.77 -15.27 -2.49
N ASP A 321 42.06 -15.43 -2.34
CA ASP A 321 42.73 -15.58 -1.03
C ASP A 321 42.51 -14.32 -0.16
N ARG A 322 42.42 -13.15 -0.79
CA ARG A 322 41.94 -11.93 -0.16
C ARG A 322 40.42 -11.85 -0.37
N GLY A 323 39.62 -12.29 0.59
CA GLY A 323 38.13 -12.32 0.49
C GLY A 323 37.49 -11.03 0.01
N ILE A 324 38.00 -9.86 0.49
CA ILE A 324 37.52 -8.54 0.08
C ILE A 324 37.75 -8.28 -1.43
N LEU A 325 38.85 -8.77 -1.99
CA LEU A 325 39.13 -8.64 -3.41
C LEU A 325 38.21 -9.55 -4.23
N GLY A 326 37.97 -10.79 -3.78
CA GLY A 326 37.03 -11.71 -4.39
C GLY A 326 35.60 -11.17 -4.40
N CYS A 327 35.18 -10.53 -3.31
CA CYS A 327 33.88 -9.86 -3.20
C CYS A 327 33.75 -8.75 -4.24
N GLY A 328 34.66 -7.79 -4.28
CA GLY A 328 34.63 -6.68 -5.24
C GLY A 328 34.67 -7.13 -6.71
N LEU A 329 35.50 -8.17 -7.02
CA LEU A 329 35.56 -8.76 -8.35
C LEU A 329 34.23 -9.42 -8.74
N SER A 330 33.54 -10.05 -7.81
CA SER A 330 32.24 -10.67 -8.05
C SER A 330 31.16 -9.62 -8.37
N HIS A 331 31.08 -8.54 -7.60
CA HIS A 331 30.16 -7.43 -7.86
C HIS A 331 30.43 -6.77 -9.21
N LEU A 332 31.70 -6.51 -9.54
CA LEU A 332 32.12 -5.99 -10.85
C LEU A 332 31.65 -6.88 -11.98
N ALA A 333 31.89 -8.19 -11.88
CA ALA A 333 31.54 -9.15 -12.92
C ALA A 333 30.02 -9.24 -13.15
N VAL A 334 29.20 -9.13 -12.10
CA VAL A 334 27.73 -9.08 -12.25
C VAL A 334 27.28 -7.84 -13.03
N ILE A 335 27.88 -6.66 -12.76
CA ILE A 335 27.52 -5.44 -13.48
C ILE A 335 27.98 -5.50 -14.95
N GLU A 336 29.17 -6.04 -15.20
CA GLU A 336 29.68 -6.24 -16.58
C GLU A 336 28.78 -7.21 -17.36
N MET A 337 28.38 -8.31 -16.76
CA MET A 337 27.41 -9.25 -17.35
C MET A 337 26.05 -8.56 -17.63
N ALA A 338 25.56 -7.75 -16.72
CA ALA A 338 24.31 -7.00 -16.92
C ALA A 338 24.39 -6.04 -18.09
N LYS A 339 25.54 -5.36 -18.24
CA LYS A 339 25.83 -4.49 -19.39
C LYS A 339 25.89 -5.29 -20.71
N GLU A 340 26.58 -6.43 -20.75
CA GLU A 340 26.66 -7.31 -21.91
C GLU A 340 25.29 -7.85 -22.33
N LYS A 341 24.46 -8.26 -21.35
CA LYS A 341 23.07 -8.69 -21.57
C LYS A 341 22.12 -7.54 -21.90
N ASN A 342 22.60 -6.31 -21.87
CA ASN A 342 21.81 -5.09 -22.16
C ASN A 342 20.57 -4.94 -21.25
N LEU A 343 20.68 -5.33 -19.98
CA LEU A 343 19.57 -5.24 -19.02
C LEU A 343 19.27 -3.78 -18.67
N ASP A 344 17.98 -3.43 -18.54
CA ASP A 344 17.57 -2.06 -18.18
C ASP A 344 17.95 -1.69 -16.74
N TYR A 345 18.10 -2.69 -15.87
CA TYR A 345 18.66 -2.61 -14.53
C TYR A 345 19.17 -3.98 -14.09
N VAL A 346 20.03 -4.01 -13.09
CA VAL A 346 20.45 -5.22 -12.38
C VAL A 346 20.27 -5.03 -10.88
N VAL A 347 19.78 -6.06 -10.22
CA VAL A 347 19.71 -6.17 -8.75
C VAL A 347 20.80 -7.12 -8.31
N ILE A 348 21.65 -6.65 -7.40
CA ILE A 348 22.74 -7.43 -6.83
C ILE A 348 22.51 -7.55 -5.33
N VAL A 349 22.56 -8.78 -4.82
CA VAL A 349 22.46 -9.06 -3.39
C VAL A 349 23.54 -10.04 -2.95
N GLU A 350 24.02 -9.88 -1.72
CA GLU A 350 24.93 -10.84 -1.07
C GLU A 350 24.13 -11.98 -0.42
N ASP A 351 24.79 -13.11 -0.18
CA ASP A 351 24.15 -14.32 0.34
C ASP A 351 23.81 -14.28 1.84
N ASP A 352 24.01 -13.15 2.49
CA ASP A 352 23.61 -12.88 3.87
C ASP A 352 22.60 -11.74 4.02
N ILE A 353 22.00 -11.24 2.91
CA ILE A 353 20.92 -10.28 2.97
C ILE A 353 19.73 -10.85 3.73
N GLN A 354 19.09 -10.04 4.59
CA GLN A 354 17.93 -10.44 5.38
C GLN A 354 16.85 -9.36 5.37
N PHE A 355 15.64 -9.74 4.97
CA PHE A 355 14.46 -8.88 5.00
C PHE A 355 13.69 -9.12 6.31
N LEU A 356 13.81 -8.21 7.26
CA LEU A 356 13.16 -8.34 8.58
C LEU A 356 11.63 -8.24 8.47
N GLN A 357 11.13 -7.45 7.52
CA GLN A 357 9.72 -7.23 7.26
C GLN A 357 9.47 -7.28 5.74
N PRO A 358 9.46 -8.48 5.12
CA PRO A 358 9.40 -8.64 3.66
C PRO A 358 8.19 -7.94 3.02
N GLU A 359 7.00 -8.10 3.59
CA GLU A 359 5.78 -7.50 3.07
C GLU A 359 5.80 -5.97 3.13
N LYS A 360 6.32 -5.43 4.24
CA LYS A 360 6.49 -3.98 4.41
C LYS A 360 7.48 -3.43 3.39
N TYR A 361 8.63 -4.09 3.21
CA TYR A 361 9.61 -3.67 2.22
C TYR A 361 9.03 -3.69 0.79
N ASN A 362 8.34 -4.76 0.42
CA ASN A 362 7.69 -4.87 -0.88
C ASN A 362 6.70 -3.73 -1.12
N LYS A 363 5.89 -3.40 -0.12
CA LYS A 363 4.97 -2.27 -0.20
C LYS A 363 5.71 -0.93 -0.38
N MET A 364 6.75 -0.67 0.41
CA MET A 364 7.57 0.53 0.30
C MET A 364 8.27 0.63 -1.07
N PHE A 365 8.71 -0.51 -1.62
CA PHE A 365 9.32 -0.57 -2.95
C PHE A 365 8.32 -0.23 -4.07
N ILE A 366 7.07 -0.66 -3.94
CA ILE A 366 6.00 -0.30 -4.88
C ILE A 366 5.69 1.20 -4.78
N ASP A 367 5.56 1.73 -3.57
CA ASP A 367 5.35 3.16 -3.36
C ASP A 367 6.50 4.00 -3.94
N PHE A 368 7.73 3.53 -3.78
CA PHE A 368 8.91 4.10 -4.42
C PHE A 368 8.80 4.12 -5.94
N THR A 369 8.46 2.99 -6.57
CA THR A 369 8.34 2.90 -8.03
C THR A 369 7.24 3.81 -8.58
N ASN A 370 6.10 3.86 -7.89
CA ASN A 370 5.01 4.76 -8.23
C ASN A 370 5.41 6.24 -8.13
N TYR A 371 6.11 6.61 -7.05
CA TYR A 371 6.60 7.97 -6.86
C TYR A 371 7.60 8.38 -7.93
N VAL A 372 8.56 7.51 -8.24
CA VAL A 372 9.55 7.72 -9.31
C VAL A 372 8.87 7.99 -10.66
N GLN A 373 7.88 7.18 -11.02
CA GLN A 373 7.12 7.33 -12.26
C GLN A 373 6.29 8.63 -12.27
N SER A 374 5.53 8.89 -11.19
CA SER A 374 4.61 10.04 -11.14
C SER A 374 5.33 11.38 -11.09
N ASN A 375 6.54 11.44 -10.54
CA ASN A 375 7.33 12.66 -10.39
C ASN A 375 8.48 12.77 -11.41
N ASN A 376 8.59 11.82 -12.33
CA ASN A 376 9.70 11.71 -13.28
C ASN A 376 11.07 11.83 -12.58
N LEU A 377 11.19 11.19 -11.40
CA LEU A 377 12.41 11.22 -10.60
C LEU A 377 13.44 10.27 -11.22
N ASP A 378 14.53 10.84 -11.72
CA ASP A 378 15.66 10.06 -12.20
C ASP A 378 16.61 9.70 -11.05
N TYR A 379 17.15 8.46 -11.06
CA TYR A 379 18.16 7.99 -10.12
C TYR A 379 19.12 6.99 -10.78
N ASP A 380 20.31 6.86 -10.22
CA ASP A 380 21.39 6.00 -10.73
C ASP A 380 21.43 4.65 -10.03
N VAL A 381 21.34 4.66 -8.70
CA VAL A 381 21.39 3.49 -7.84
C VAL A 381 20.35 3.59 -6.74
N LEU A 382 19.65 2.46 -6.45
CA LEU A 382 18.81 2.31 -5.27
C LEU A 382 19.46 1.29 -4.32
N LEU A 383 19.82 1.74 -3.12
CA LEU A 383 20.35 0.88 -2.07
C LEU A 383 19.22 0.16 -1.36
N ILE A 384 19.31 -1.18 -1.28
CA ILE A 384 18.33 -2.05 -0.61
C ILE A 384 18.75 -2.27 0.84
N ALA A 385 20.03 -2.61 1.04
CA ALA A 385 20.63 -2.85 2.34
C ALA A 385 21.96 -2.08 2.43
N THR A 386 22.06 -1.14 3.36
CA THR A 386 23.23 -0.25 3.44
C THR A 386 23.47 0.26 4.86
N ASN A 387 24.74 0.55 5.17
CA ASN A 387 25.17 1.17 6.41
C ASN A 387 25.52 2.65 6.15
N ILE A 388 24.67 3.56 6.60
CA ILE A 388 24.84 5.01 6.42
C ILE A 388 25.84 5.53 7.48
N LEU A 389 26.91 6.16 7.02
CA LEU A 389 28.05 6.56 7.87
C LEU A 389 27.73 7.74 8.77
N ASP A 390 26.98 8.71 8.26
CA ASP A 390 26.57 9.90 9.01
C ASP A 390 25.05 10.07 8.85
N LYS A 391 24.32 9.79 9.92
CA LYS A 391 22.84 9.88 9.90
C LYS A 391 22.32 11.31 9.75
N VAL A 392 23.16 12.32 9.96
CA VAL A 392 22.76 13.74 9.84
C VAL A 392 23.10 14.31 8.47
N ASN A 393 24.33 14.06 7.98
CA ASN A 393 24.81 14.63 6.72
C ASN A 393 24.92 13.60 5.58
N GLY A 394 24.86 12.31 5.91
CA GLY A 394 25.00 11.20 4.96
C GLY A 394 23.75 10.90 4.15
N ILE A 395 22.61 11.48 4.52
CA ILE A 395 21.32 11.33 3.83
C ILE A 395 20.60 12.68 3.70
N ILE A 396 19.87 12.85 2.59
CA ILE A 396 19.05 14.03 2.33
C ILE A 396 17.63 13.52 2.03
N PRO A 397 16.61 13.85 2.85
CA PRO A 397 15.23 13.46 2.58
C PRO A 397 14.74 14.08 1.27
N ILE A 398 14.15 13.24 0.40
CA ILE A 398 13.38 13.68 -0.77
C ILE A 398 11.90 13.77 -0.36
N ASN A 399 11.44 12.76 0.40
CA ASN A 399 10.16 12.73 1.08
C ASN A 399 10.26 11.84 2.34
N ASN A 400 9.12 11.51 2.97
CA ASN A 400 9.09 10.72 4.21
C ASN A 400 9.63 9.28 4.08
N TYR A 401 9.74 8.74 2.87
CA TYR A 401 10.14 7.36 2.63
C TYR A 401 11.21 7.17 1.55
N ILE A 402 11.74 8.25 0.95
CA ILE A 402 12.84 8.22 -0.02
C ILE A 402 13.89 9.23 0.39
N HIS A 403 15.12 8.76 0.60
CA HIS A 403 16.24 9.64 0.92
C HIS A 403 17.36 9.46 -0.09
N GLN A 404 18.06 10.56 -0.43
CA GLN A 404 19.30 10.51 -1.18
C GLN A 404 20.46 10.21 -0.22
N VAL A 405 21.33 9.28 -0.62
CA VAL A 405 22.51 8.87 0.16
C VAL A 405 23.75 9.58 -0.35
N LYS A 406 24.54 10.12 0.57
CA LYS A 406 25.81 10.80 0.30
C LYS A 406 27.04 10.05 0.80
N ALA A 407 26.87 9.21 1.82
CA ALA A 407 27.95 8.38 2.32
C ALA A 407 27.42 7.10 2.99
N SER A 408 27.65 5.97 2.38
CA SER A 408 27.30 4.67 2.96
C SER A 408 28.28 3.57 2.56
N TYR A 409 28.40 2.58 3.44
CA TYR A 409 29.07 1.29 3.19
C TYR A 409 28.04 0.18 3.02
N SER A 410 28.56 -1.01 2.76
CA SER A 410 27.85 -2.27 2.61
C SER A 410 27.05 -2.40 1.31
N ALA A 411 27.50 -3.30 0.50
CA ALA A 411 26.88 -3.68 -0.78
C ALA A 411 25.98 -4.91 -0.66
N ALA A 412 25.39 -5.15 0.53
CA ALA A 412 24.56 -6.34 0.76
C ALA A 412 23.33 -6.42 -0.15
N GLY A 413 22.85 -5.29 -0.67
CA GLY A 413 21.81 -5.27 -1.68
C GLY A 413 21.64 -3.90 -2.32
N TYR A 414 21.61 -3.84 -3.68
CA TYR A 414 21.40 -2.60 -4.43
C TYR A 414 20.94 -2.86 -5.86
N ILE A 415 20.34 -1.86 -6.48
CA ILE A 415 19.88 -1.84 -7.89
C ILE A 415 20.68 -0.81 -8.64
N VAL A 416 21.25 -1.17 -9.80
CA VAL A 416 21.96 -0.26 -10.70
C VAL A 416 21.15 -0.11 -11.98
N LYS A 417 20.93 1.13 -12.43
CA LYS A 417 20.28 1.44 -13.69
C LYS A 417 21.25 1.31 -14.88
N LYS A 418 20.74 0.92 -16.04
CA LYS A 418 21.50 0.69 -17.28
C LYS A 418 22.41 1.85 -17.67
N HIS A 419 21.91 3.08 -17.61
CA HIS A 419 22.68 4.27 -17.98
C HIS A 419 23.90 4.51 -17.08
N TYR A 420 23.94 3.87 -15.91
CA TYR A 420 24.98 4.04 -14.91
C TYR A 420 26.06 2.95 -14.92
N TYR A 421 25.88 1.87 -15.71
CA TYR A 421 26.82 0.74 -15.72
C TYR A 421 28.25 1.15 -16.02
N ASP A 422 28.49 1.97 -17.03
CA ASP A 422 29.86 2.37 -17.38
C ASP A 422 30.56 3.11 -16.25
N LYS A 423 29.86 4.01 -15.57
CA LYS A 423 30.41 4.82 -14.51
C LYS A 423 30.76 4.00 -13.27
N ILE A 424 29.87 3.10 -12.84
CA ILE A 424 30.13 2.26 -11.67
C ILE A 424 31.19 1.20 -11.96
N ILE A 425 31.26 0.63 -13.18
CA ILE A 425 32.32 -0.29 -13.62
C ILE A 425 33.69 0.40 -13.53
N ALA A 426 33.79 1.62 -14.04
CA ALA A 426 35.04 2.40 -13.98
C ALA A 426 35.48 2.63 -12.53
N ASN A 427 34.56 3.03 -11.65
CA ASN A 427 34.84 3.24 -10.23
C ASN A 427 35.31 1.95 -9.53
N TYR A 428 34.62 0.82 -9.75
CA TYR A 428 34.99 -0.45 -9.16
C TYR A 428 36.37 -0.94 -9.63
N ARG A 429 36.66 -0.83 -10.94
CA ARG A 429 37.98 -1.18 -11.48
C ARG A 429 39.09 -0.33 -10.87
N GLU A 430 38.87 0.96 -10.70
CA GLU A 430 39.85 1.86 -10.10
C GLU A 430 40.05 1.53 -8.61
N GLY A 431 38.98 1.39 -7.83
CA GLY A 431 39.06 0.99 -6.42
C GLY A 431 39.78 -0.34 -6.23
N LEU A 432 39.46 -1.37 -7.01
CA LEU A 432 40.12 -2.67 -6.95
C LEU A 432 41.59 -2.60 -7.34
N LYS A 433 41.96 -1.78 -8.33
CA LYS A 433 43.38 -1.53 -8.67
C LYS A 433 44.11 -0.92 -7.49
N LEU A 434 43.55 0.13 -6.90
CA LEU A 434 44.15 0.80 -5.73
C LEU A 434 44.24 -0.14 -4.51
N LEU A 435 43.25 -1.02 -4.31
CA LEU A 435 43.24 -2.02 -3.25
C LEU A 435 44.38 -3.05 -3.42
N ILE A 436 44.70 -3.41 -4.67
CA ILE A 436 45.81 -4.31 -5.00
C ILE A 436 47.15 -3.61 -4.75
N GLU A 437 47.29 -2.37 -5.22
CA GLU A 437 48.50 -1.59 -5.09
C GLU A 437 48.82 -1.14 -3.64
N ASN A 438 47.75 -1.08 -2.79
CA ASN A 438 47.89 -0.61 -1.40
C ASN A 438 47.32 -1.64 -0.40
N PRO A 439 47.91 -2.82 -0.26
CA PRO A 439 47.31 -3.96 0.46
C PRO A 439 47.11 -3.77 1.97
N THR A 440 47.79 -2.78 2.55
CA THR A 440 47.72 -2.45 3.99
C THR A 440 46.72 -1.36 4.33
N VAL A 441 46.18 -0.68 3.32
CA VAL A 441 45.17 0.38 3.52
C VAL A 441 43.81 -0.27 3.57
N THR A 442 43.09 -0.10 4.66
CA THR A 442 41.72 -0.66 4.87
C THR A 442 40.69 0.46 4.99
N GLY A 443 39.43 0.19 4.58
CA GLY A 443 38.31 1.12 4.70
C GLY A 443 38.35 2.28 3.70
N LYS A 444 39.14 2.18 2.61
CA LYS A 444 39.29 3.26 1.63
C LYS A 444 39.14 2.81 0.17
N TYR A 445 39.70 1.68 -0.18
CA TYR A 445 39.78 1.21 -1.57
C TYR A 445 38.94 -0.02 -1.83
N GLU A 446 38.31 -0.59 -0.82
CA GLU A 446 37.25 -1.60 -0.98
C GLU A 446 36.13 -0.99 -1.84
N PHE A 447 35.55 -1.76 -2.73
CA PHE A 447 34.64 -1.24 -3.75
C PHE A 447 33.44 -0.49 -3.14
N ASP A 448 32.92 -0.94 -1.99
CA ASP A 448 31.82 -0.32 -1.25
C ASP A 448 32.25 0.86 -0.37
N ALA A 449 33.53 1.06 -0.14
CA ALA A 449 34.09 2.29 0.42
C ALA A 449 34.45 3.29 -0.70
N TYR A 450 34.99 2.80 -1.81
CA TYR A 450 35.42 3.65 -2.92
C TYR A 450 34.25 4.25 -3.70
N TRP A 451 33.08 3.60 -3.71
CA TRP A 451 31.86 4.12 -4.34
C TRP A 451 31.30 5.40 -3.67
N ILE A 452 31.75 5.74 -2.45
CA ILE A 452 31.37 7.01 -1.80
C ILE A 452 31.70 8.22 -2.69
N ASN A 453 32.76 8.15 -3.48
CA ASN A 453 33.10 9.18 -4.46
C ASN A 453 31.96 9.41 -5.47
N LEU A 454 31.21 8.37 -5.82
CA LEU A 454 30.03 8.46 -6.68
C LEU A 454 28.81 8.95 -5.90
N GLN A 455 28.60 8.52 -4.67
CA GLN A 455 27.45 8.93 -3.85
C GLN A 455 27.45 10.45 -3.56
N LEU A 456 28.64 11.05 -3.47
CA LEU A 456 28.77 12.51 -3.24
C LEU A 456 28.21 13.34 -4.39
N VAL A 457 28.31 12.87 -5.63
CA VAL A 457 28.00 13.64 -6.83
C VAL A 457 26.76 13.16 -7.58
N ASP A 458 26.39 11.88 -7.44
CA ASP A 458 25.34 11.23 -8.20
C ASP A 458 24.07 10.97 -7.37
N LYS A 459 23.02 10.45 -8.02
CA LYS A 459 21.70 10.25 -7.41
C LYS A 459 21.56 8.81 -6.89
N TRP A 460 22.12 8.55 -5.72
CA TRP A 460 21.96 7.30 -5.01
C TRP A 460 20.85 7.42 -3.98
N LEU A 461 19.86 6.53 -4.04
CA LEU A 461 18.67 6.58 -3.20
C LEU A 461 18.60 5.39 -2.24
N VAL A 462 17.84 5.56 -1.16
CA VAL A 462 17.45 4.48 -0.24
C VAL A 462 15.98 4.64 0.16
N ILE A 463 15.30 3.50 0.35
CA ILE A 463 13.95 3.48 0.91
C ILE A 463 14.04 3.57 2.44
N TYR A 464 13.28 4.46 3.03
CA TYR A 464 13.29 4.75 4.46
C TYR A 464 11.91 4.50 5.09
N PRO A 465 11.78 3.98 6.32
CA PRO A 465 12.86 3.48 7.18
C PRO A 465 13.50 2.20 6.62
N ARG A 466 14.79 2.02 6.88
CA ARG A 466 15.53 0.82 6.43
C ARG A 466 15.10 -0.39 7.24
N THR A 467 14.71 -1.46 6.54
CA THR A 467 14.19 -2.71 7.13
C THR A 467 14.94 -3.96 6.65
N VAL A 468 16.05 -3.76 5.95
CA VAL A 468 16.89 -4.81 5.38
C VAL A 468 18.28 -4.72 5.96
N ASN A 469 18.83 -5.83 6.43
CA ASN A 469 20.16 -5.92 7.01
C ASN A 469 20.98 -7.07 6.42
N GLN A 470 22.23 -7.18 6.87
CA GLN A 470 23.03 -8.39 6.74
C GLN A 470 22.79 -9.27 7.96
N ARG A 471 22.48 -10.55 7.73
CA ARG A 471 22.30 -11.56 8.78
C ARG A 471 23.56 -11.66 9.64
N LYS A 472 23.41 -11.69 10.94
CA LYS A 472 24.49 -12.04 11.86
C LYS A 472 25.08 -13.39 11.47
N SER A 473 26.33 -13.41 11.01
CA SER A 473 26.98 -14.64 10.53
C SER A 473 28.50 -14.50 10.60
N TYR A 474 29.22 -15.62 10.40
CA TYR A 474 30.68 -15.59 10.25
C TYR A 474 31.07 -14.94 8.91
N SER A 475 31.84 -13.86 8.96
CA SER A 475 32.40 -13.17 7.81
C SER A 475 33.76 -13.76 7.41
N ASN A 476 33.87 -14.29 6.20
CA ASN A 476 35.15 -14.76 5.66
C ASN A 476 36.11 -13.60 5.34
N ILE A 477 35.60 -12.38 5.26
CA ILE A 477 36.40 -11.16 5.04
C ILE A 477 37.03 -10.69 6.36
N GLN A 478 36.25 -10.65 7.44
CA GLN A 478 36.68 -10.15 8.74
C GLN A 478 37.17 -11.27 9.68
N ASN A 479 37.03 -12.53 9.29
CA ASN A 479 37.40 -13.71 10.08
C ASN A 479 36.78 -13.74 11.49
N CYS A 480 35.57 -13.20 11.64
CA CYS A 480 34.81 -13.19 12.89
C CYS A 480 33.31 -13.18 12.63
N ILE A 481 32.51 -13.37 13.69
CA ILE A 481 31.06 -13.18 13.62
C ILE A 481 30.77 -11.68 13.59
N THR A 482 30.05 -11.24 12.56
CA THR A 482 29.65 -9.85 12.36
C THR A 482 28.15 -9.68 12.58
N ASP A 483 27.75 -8.51 13.11
CA ASP A 483 26.35 -8.12 13.31
C ASP A 483 26.21 -6.62 13.04
N TYR A 484 25.61 -6.28 11.90
CA TYR A 484 25.42 -4.89 11.46
C TYR A 484 24.00 -4.37 11.67
N THR A 485 23.14 -5.11 12.38
CA THR A 485 21.72 -4.78 12.53
C THR A 485 21.50 -3.35 13.03
N LYS A 486 22.26 -2.91 14.05
CA LYS A 486 22.13 -1.56 14.62
C LYS A 486 22.53 -0.43 13.65
N GLN A 487 23.41 -0.72 12.70
CA GLN A 487 23.89 0.24 11.70
C GLN A 487 22.98 0.32 10.47
N MET A 488 22.31 -0.79 10.12
CA MET A 488 21.57 -0.94 8.88
C MET A 488 20.06 -0.75 9.03
N ILE A 489 19.52 -0.83 10.24
CA ILE A 489 18.08 -0.73 10.51
C ILE A 489 17.76 0.58 11.21
N ASP A 490 16.64 1.19 10.83
CA ASP A 490 16.07 2.34 11.54
C ASP A 490 14.96 1.82 12.49
N GLN A 491 15.04 2.22 13.75
CA GLN A 491 14.09 1.86 14.81
C GLN A 491 12.92 2.83 14.85
#